data_20650d6a80d0c056ac54a070fa3a8cb7
#
_entry.id   20650d6a80d0c056ac54a070fa3a8cb7
#
_cell.length_a   1.000
_cell.length_b   1.000
_cell.length_c   1.000
_cell.angle_alpha   90.00
_cell.angle_beta   90.00
_cell.angle_gamma   90.00
#
_symmetry.space_group_name_H-M   'P 1'
#
loop_
_entity.id
_entity.type
_entity.pdbx_description
1 polymer ?
#
loop_
_entity_poly.entity_id
_entity_poly.type
_entity_poly.pdbx_seq_one_letter_code
_entity_poly.pdbx_strand_id
1 'polypeptide(L)'
;MASLLPWVIWNLDARAADEGRSFMSRNDDSGNPTGNKVGEQLFNPIVRVQRNSAHPLLQGGRFFSNGLSNNELTIIQDGVPQTLSYSRYWAKEQGLEPTGAMYPIVMTGSDKTIADLIASTERGIFVSRAWYVRYVNPRTLEVTGMTRDGTFLIENGKISHPVKNLRFNQCLPEMLKNVVAVSQAKRCGSSVIPGCKVENFHFSSITDSI
;
A
#
# COMPACT_ATOMS: atom_id res chain seq x y z
N MET A 1 8.05 -0.01 -1.65
CA MET A 1 6.64 -0.43 -1.43
C MET A 1 6.41 -0.94 0.00
N ALA A 2 7.25 -1.79 0.57
CA ALA A 2 7.05 -2.38 1.91
C ALA A 2 6.81 -1.37 3.06
N SER A 3 7.32 -0.15 2.97
CA SER A 3 7.10 0.91 3.95
C SER A 3 5.82 1.73 3.73
N LEU A 4 5.18 1.65 2.56
CA LEU A 4 4.03 2.49 2.19
C LEU A 4 2.73 1.69 2.05
N LEU A 5 2.77 0.49 1.47
CA LEU A 5 1.57 -0.35 1.32
C LEU A 5 0.84 -0.64 2.64
N PRO A 6 1.51 -0.91 3.78
CA PRO A 6 0.82 -1.10 5.05
C PRO A 6 -0.06 0.09 5.45
N TRP A 7 0.32 1.32 5.14
CA TRP A 7 -0.51 2.51 5.39
C TRP A 7 -1.83 2.46 4.63
N VAL A 8 -1.82 1.97 3.38
CA VAL A 8 -3.07 1.80 2.61
C VAL A 8 -3.94 0.75 3.26
N ILE A 9 -3.36 -0.42 3.59
CA ILE A 9 -4.10 -1.55 4.17
C ILE A 9 -4.67 -1.22 5.55
N TRP A 10 -3.93 -0.47 6.41
CA TRP A 10 -4.44 -0.01 7.72
C TRP A 10 -5.61 0.97 7.60
N ASN A 11 -5.67 1.72 6.51
CA ASN A 11 -6.74 2.70 6.28
C ASN A 11 -7.94 2.14 5.48
N LEU A 12 -7.97 0.83 5.21
CA LEU A 12 -9.15 0.13 4.73
C LEU A 12 -10.09 -0.22 5.92
N ASP A 13 -10.37 0.74 6.79
CA ASP A 13 -11.26 0.61 7.93
C ASP A 13 -12.70 0.86 7.52
N ALA A 14 -13.58 -0.12 7.75
CA ALA A 14 -14.97 -0.08 7.31
C ALA A 14 -15.74 1.05 7.98
N ARG A 15 -15.59 1.22 9.30
CA ARG A 15 -16.29 2.26 10.04
C ARG A 15 -15.87 3.65 9.57
N ALA A 16 -14.58 3.88 9.41
CA ALA A 16 -14.09 5.17 8.93
C ALA A 16 -14.56 5.47 7.50
N ALA A 17 -14.66 4.43 6.64
CA ALA A 17 -15.16 4.57 5.28
C ALA A 17 -16.67 4.94 5.28
N ASP A 18 -17.48 4.20 6.02
CA ASP A 18 -18.93 4.39 6.07
C ASP A 18 -19.33 5.71 6.77
N GLU A 19 -18.50 6.21 7.71
CA GLU A 19 -18.70 7.49 8.40
C GLU A 19 -18.11 8.71 7.63
N GLY A 20 -17.65 8.56 6.39
CA GLY A 20 -17.14 9.68 5.57
C GLY A 20 -15.73 10.17 5.94
N ARG A 21 -14.94 9.40 6.70
CA ARG A 21 -13.65 9.80 7.28
C ARG A 21 -12.43 9.22 6.60
N SER A 22 -12.58 8.49 5.49
CA SER A 22 -11.54 7.75 4.82
C SER A 22 -11.49 8.06 3.32
N PHE A 23 -10.37 7.78 2.68
CA PHE A 23 -10.27 7.80 1.21
C PHE A 23 -11.20 6.78 0.54
N MET A 24 -11.66 5.78 1.30
CA MET A 24 -12.65 4.79 0.86
C MET A 24 -14.10 5.27 0.99
N SER A 25 -14.36 6.46 1.53
CA SER A 25 -15.71 6.97 1.68
C SER A 25 -16.28 7.45 0.36
N ARG A 26 -17.58 7.20 0.14
CA ARG A 26 -18.43 7.94 -0.81
C ARG A 26 -19.18 9.01 -0.06
N ASN A 27 -19.17 10.20 -0.58
CA ASN A 27 -19.94 11.32 -0.03
C ASN A 27 -20.80 11.93 -1.14
N ASP A 28 -21.95 12.50 -0.77
CA ASP A 28 -22.73 13.33 -1.67
C ASP A 28 -22.08 14.72 -1.88
N ASP A 29 -22.70 15.57 -2.70
CA ASP A 29 -22.20 16.91 -3.00
C ASP A 29 -22.19 17.83 -1.76
N SER A 30 -22.94 17.48 -0.72
CA SER A 30 -22.96 18.19 0.56
C SER A 30 -21.92 17.66 1.56
N GLY A 31 -21.18 16.60 1.18
CA GLY A 31 -20.16 15.97 2.01
C GLY A 31 -20.68 14.92 2.99
N ASN A 32 -21.98 14.55 2.92
CA ASN A 32 -22.54 13.51 3.77
C ASN A 32 -22.14 12.13 3.25
N PRO A 33 -21.81 11.16 4.14
CA PRO A 33 -21.45 9.81 3.74
C PRO A 33 -22.64 9.08 3.11
N THR A 34 -22.41 8.46 1.95
CA THR A 34 -23.38 7.65 1.20
C THR A 34 -22.94 6.20 1.03
N GLY A 35 -21.86 5.80 1.72
CA GLY A 35 -21.31 4.46 1.67
C GLY A 35 -19.79 4.44 1.44
N ASN A 36 -19.31 3.36 0.87
CA ASN A 36 -17.86 3.17 0.61
C ASN A 36 -17.59 2.76 -0.84
N LYS A 37 -16.30 2.75 -1.20
CA LYS A 37 -15.82 2.50 -2.57
C LYS A 37 -15.38 1.05 -2.81
N VAL A 38 -15.84 0.09 -2.02
CA VAL A 38 -15.60 -1.34 -2.32
C VAL A 38 -16.25 -1.67 -3.67
N GLY A 39 -15.55 -2.41 -4.51
CA GLY A 39 -15.98 -2.74 -5.86
C GLY A 39 -15.63 -1.70 -6.93
N GLU A 40 -15.08 -0.54 -6.59
CA GLU A 40 -14.62 0.45 -7.57
C GLU A 40 -13.16 0.21 -7.98
N GLN A 41 -12.82 0.53 -9.23
CA GLN A 41 -11.43 0.51 -9.72
C GLN A 41 -10.66 1.72 -9.15
N LEU A 42 -10.00 1.54 -8.01
CA LEU A 42 -9.27 2.62 -7.34
C LEU A 42 -7.78 2.64 -7.65
N PHE A 43 -7.20 1.50 -7.98
CA PHE A 43 -5.76 1.33 -8.17
C PHE A 43 -5.46 0.74 -9.55
N ASN A 44 -4.19 0.70 -9.93
CA ASN A 44 -3.78 0.03 -11.16
C ASN A 44 -4.11 -1.48 -11.07
N PRO A 45 -4.59 -2.12 -12.15
CA PRO A 45 -4.91 -3.56 -12.16
C PRO A 45 -3.76 -4.50 -11.78
N ILE A 46 -2.52 -4.04 -11.85
CA ILE A 46 -1.35 -4.80 -11.37
C ILE A 46 -1.35 -4.98 -9.84
N VAL A 47 -2.11 -4.17 -9.09
CA VAL A 47 -2.16 -4.21 -7.63
C VAL A 47 -3.13 -5.30 -7.19
N ARG A 48 -2.57 -6.40 -6.67
CA ARG A 48 -3.28 -7.52 -6.07
C ARG A 48 -2.73 -7.76 -4.69
N VAL A 49 -3.59 -7.69 -3.68
CA VAL A 49 -3.20 -7.81 -2.28
C VAL A 49 -4.15 -8.74 -1.55
N GLN A 50 -3.59 -9.65 -0.79
CA GLN A 50 -4.34 -10.56 0.07
C GLN A 50 -3.73 -10.63 1.47
N ARG A 51 -4.54 -11.00 2.44
CA ARG A 51 -4.07 -11.56 3.69
C ARG A 51 -3.87 -13.07 3.50
N ASN A 52 -2.68 -13.57 3.78
CA ASN A 52 -2.40 -15.00 3.67
C ASN A 52 -1.36 -15.44 4.72
N SER A 53 -1.84 -15.97 5.83
CA SER A 53 -1.00 -16.48 6.93
C SER A 53 -0.32 -17.82 6.60
N ALA A 54 -0.80 -18.53 5.59
CA ALA A 54 -0.26 -19.82 5.12
C ALA A 54 0.80 -19.67 4.02
N HIS A 55 1.14 -18.43 3.62
CA HIS A 55 2.15 -18.20 2.59
C HIS A 55 3.50 -18.81 2.99
N PRO A 56 4.21 -19.57 2.09
CA PRO A 56 5.41 -20.32 2.44
C PRO A 56 6.56 -19.49 3.05
N LEU A 57 6.63 -18.21 2.73
CA LEU A 57 7.63 -17.29 3.28
C LEU A 57 7.22 -16.68 4.63
N LEU A 58 6.03 -16.97 5.15
CA LEU A 58 5.48 -16.40 6.38
C LEU A 58 5.22 -17.49 7.40
N GLN A 59 5.33 -17.13 8.67
CA GLN A 59 4.93 -17.97 9.80
C GLN A 59 3.77 -17.28 10.50
N GLY A 60 2.56 -17.47 9.98
CA GLY A 60 1.36 -16.85 10.50
C GLY A 60 0.57 -17.78 11.43
N GLY A 61 -0.01 -17.23 12.50
CA GLY A 61 -0.95 -17.94 13.34
C GLY A 61 -2.30 -18.15 12.63
N ARG A 62 -3.01 -19.22 12.98
CA ARG A 62 -4.34 -19.52 12.43
C ARG A 62 -5.46 -18.63 12.98
N PHE A 63 -5.20 -17.97 14.11
CA PHE A 63 -6.15 -17.11 14.79
C PHE A 63 -5.50 -15.80 15.19
N PHE A 64 -6.28 -14.75 15.23
CA PHE A 64 -5.91 -13.48 15.85
C PHE A 64 -6.05 -13.56 17.37
N SER A 65 -5.44 -12.63 18.10
CA SER A 65 -5.52 -12.55 19.56
C SER A 65 -6.95 -12.41 20.11
N ASN A 66 -7.86 -11.88 19.29
CA ASN A 66 -9.28 -11.75 19.62
C ASN A 66 -10.12 -12.99 19.24
N GLY A 67 -9.48 -14.10 18.84
CA GLY A 67 -10.14 -15.37 18.52
C GLY A 67 -10.77 -15.44 17.11
N LEU A 68 -10.66 -14.40 16.29
CA LEU A 68 -11.09 -14.48 14.88
C LEU A 68 -10.11 -15.35 14.09
N SER A 69 -10.65 -16.10 13.13
CA SER A 69 -9.84 -16.90 12.21
C SER A 69 -8.99 -16.03 11.30
N ASN A 70 -7.71 -16.38 11.16
CA ASN A 70 -6.78 -15.72 10.24
C ASN A 70 -6.72 -16.47 8.90
N ASN A 71 -7.89 -16.67 8.29
CA ASN A 71 -8.02 -17.29 6.99
C ASN A 71 -7.50 -16.35 5.88
N GLU A 72 -7.23 -16.93 4.72
CA GLU A 72 -6.96 -16.15 3.51
C GLU A 72 -8.11 -15.19 3.20
N LEU A 73 -7.78 -13.98 2.80
CA LEU A 73 -8.73 -12.93 2.47
C LEU A 73 -8.20 -12.08 1.32
N THR A 74 -8.93 -12.02 0.22
CA THR A 74 -8.63 -11.09 -0.87
C THR A 74 -9.00 -9.68 -0.44
N ILE A 75 -8.02 -8.79 -0.39
CA ILE A 75 -8.18 -7.39 0.02
C ILE A 75 -8.37 -6.51 -1.22
N ILE A 76 -7.46 -6.64 -2.19
CA ILE A 76 -7.50 -5.91 -3.47
C ILE A 76 -7.30 -6.93 -4.58
N GLN A 77 -8.22 -6.97 -5.53
CA GLN A 77 -8.14 -7.80 -6.74
C GLN A 77 -8.12 -6.91 -7.97
N ASP A 78 -7.04 -7.00 -8.76
CA ASP A 78 -6.89 -6.23 -10.00
C ASP A 78 -7.13 -4.71 -9.82
N GLY A 79 -6.62 -4.15 -8.71
CA GLY A 79 -6.80 -2.75 -8.38
C GLY A 79 -8.15 -2.37 -7.77
N VAL A 80 -9.06 -3.33 -7.59
CA VAL A 80 -10.40 -3.14 -6.99
C VAL A 80 -10.40 -3.64 -5.55
N PRO A 81 -10.64 -2.79 -4.53
CA PRO A 81 -10.86 -3.23 -3.17
C PRO A 81 -12.08 -4.17 -3.07
N GLN A 82 -11.89 -5.36 -2.50
CA GLN A 82 -12.93 -6.37 -2.38
C GLN A 82 -13.64 -6.33 -1.03
N THR A 83 -12.96 -5.79 -0.02
CA THR A 83 -13.47 -5.72 1.36
C THR A 83 -12.76 -4.64 2.15
N LEU A 84 -13.33 -4.31 3.30
CA LEU A 84 -12.76 -3.44 4.32
C LEU A 84 -12.52 -4.23 5.61
N SER A 85 -11.76 -3.65 6.53
CA SER A 85 -11.54 -4.20 7.86
C SER A 85 -12.76 -3.95 8.74
N TYR A 86 -13.56 -4.98 8.96
CA TYR A 86 -14.72 -4.97 9.83
C TYR A 86 -14.35 -5.47 11.23
N SER A 87 -14.41 -4.59 12.24
CA SER A 87 -14.36 -5.01 13.64
C SER A 87 -15.62 -5.80 14.02
N ARG A 88 -15.57 -6.60 15.11
CA ARG A 88 -16.77 -7.33 15.60
C ARG A 88 -17.96 -6.40 15.85
N TYR A 89 -17.70 -5.23 16.41
CA TYR A 89 -18.75 -4.24 16.67
C TYR A 89 -19.36 -3.73 15.36
N TRP A 90 -18.53 -3.21 14.45
CA TRP A 90 -19.03 -2.61 13.22
C TRP A 90 -19.67 -3.63 12.27
N ALA A 91 -19.13 -4.84 12.21
CA ALA A 91 -19.73 -5.95 11.47
C ALA A 91 -21.14 -6.25 11.96
N LYS A 92 -21.34 -6.32 13.30
CA LYS A 92 -22.66 -6.53 13.89
C LYS A 92 -23.64 -5.40 13.53
N GLU A 93 -23.20 -4.14 13.63
CA GLU A 93 -24.05 -2.98 13.25
C GLU A 93 -24.47 -3.01 11.78
N GLN A 94 -23.60 -3.56 10.91
CA GLN A 94 -23.86 -3.65 9.47
C GLN A 94 -24.50 -5.00 9.04
N GLY A 95 -24.76 -5.91 9.97
CA GLY A 95 -25.26 -7.25 9.64
C GLY A 95 -24.28 -8.12 8.84
N LEU A 96 -22.97 -7.91 9.02
CA LEU A 96 -21.89 -8.59 8.32
C LEU A 96 -21.03 -9.42 9.26
N GLU A 97 -20.17 -10.27 8.69
CA GLU A 97 -19.17 -11.01 9.44
C GLU A 97 -17.88 -10.17 9.65
N PRO A 98 -17.24 -10.24 10.82
CA PRO A 98 -16.00 -9.53 11.08
C PRO A 98 -14.85 -10.16 10.27
N THR A 99 -14.04 -9.31 9.62
CA THR A 99 -12.91 -9.77 8.82
C THR A 99 -11.63 -10.03 9.63
N GLY A 100 -11.53 -9.45 10.83
CA GLY A 100 -10.28 -9.42 11.59
C GLY A 100 -9.25 -8.44 10.99
N ALA A 101 -8.02 -8.51 11.49
CA ALA A 101 -6.93 -7.67 10.97
C ALA A 101 -6.55 -8.04 9.52
N MET A 102 -6.06 -7.07 8.75
CA MET A 102 -5.66 -7.25 7.35
C MET A 102 -4.21 -7.76 7.19
N TYR A 103 -3.73 -8.56 8.13
CA TYR A 103 -2.37 -9.13 8.16
C TYR A 103 -2.36 -10.64 8.21
N PRO A 104 -1.25 -11.26 7.75
CA PRO A 104 -0.09 -10.69 7.07
C PRO A 104 -0.40 -10.28 5.64
N ILE A 105 0.26 -9.22 5.15
CA ILE A 105 0.05 -8.69 3.80
C ILE A 105 0.89 -9.48 2.81
N VAL A 106 0.26 -9.98 1.75
CA VAL A 106 0.90 -10.57 0.59
C VAL A 106 0.46 -9.80 -0.64
N MET A 107 1.37 -9.08 -1.28
CA MET A 107 1.15 -8.44 -2.58
C MET A 107 1.73 -9.34 -3.67
N THR A 108 0.95 -9.61 -4.70
CA THR A 108 1.41 -10.39 -5.84
C THR A 108 2.55 -9.68 -6.57
N GLY A 109 3.63 -10.39 -6.82
CA GLY A 109 4.73 -9.94 -7.65
C GLY A 109 4.63 -10.45 -9.09
N SER A 110 5.73 -10.31 -9.82
CA SER A 110 5.93 -10.87 -11.15
C SER A 110 7.18 -11.77 -11.17
N ASP A 111 7.59 -12.20 -12.34
CA ASP A 111 8.86 -12.91 -12.58
C ASP A 111 10.08 -11.98 -12.71
N LYS A 112 9.83 -10.66 -12.84
CA LYS A 112 10.89 -9.64 -13.01
C LYS A 112 11.68 -9.45 -11.73
N THR A 113 12.97 -9.20 -11.86
CA THR A 113 13.83 -8.79 -10.76
C THR A 113 13.79 -7.27 -10.56
N ILE A 114 14.34 -6.77 -9.44
CA ILE A 114 14.58 -5.33 -9.26
C ILE A 114 15.53 -4.79 -10.35
N ALA A 115 16.52 -5.58 -10.78
CA ALA A 115 17.42 -5.20 -11.85
C ALA A 115 16.67 -5.01 -13.20
N ASP A 116 15.67 -5.84 -13.48
CA ASP A 116 14.85 -5.68 -14.69
C ASP A 116 14.00 -4.41 -14.63
N LEU A 117 13.46 -4.05 -13.45
CA LEU A 117 12.75 -2.80 -13.27
C LEU A 117 13.66 -1.59 -13.50
N ILE A 118 14.90 -1.63 -12.99
CA ILE A 118 15.91 -0.60 -13.21
C ILE A 118 16.25 -0.54 -14.71
N ALA A 119 16.54 -1.68 -15.35
CA ALA A 119 16.89 -1.75 -16.77
C ALA A 119 15.83 -1.17 -17.70
N SER A 120 14.55 -1.29 -17.30
CA SER A 120 13.41 -0.72 -18.04
C SER A 120 13.15 0.76 -17.74
N THR A 121 13.99 1.44 -16.96
CA THR A 121 13.79 2.83 -16.55
C THR A 121 14.82 3.73 -17.21
N GLU A 122 14.38 4.61 -18.09
CA GLU A 122 15.26 5.56 -18.77
C GLU A 122 15.83 6.59 -17.79
N ARG A 123 14.95 7.21 -16.99
CA ARG A 123 15.34 8.14 -15.92
C ARG A 123 14.41 7.97 -14.72
N GLY A 124 14.99 7.88 -13.53
CA GLY A 124 14.20 7.71 -12.31
C GLY A 124 15.05 7.75 -11.05
N ILE A 125 14.38 7.55 -9.91
CA ILE A 125 15.02 7.45 -8.61
C ILE A 125 14.78 6.06 -8.03
N PHE A 126 15.85 5.34 -7.72
CA PHE A 126 15.78 4.13 -6.92
C PHE A 126 15.79 4.50 -5.44
N VAL A 127 14.76 4.07 -4.72
CA VAL A 127 14.60 4.31 -3.29
C VAL A 127 14.64 2.98 -2.55
N SER A 128 15.61 2.80 -1.67
CA SER A 128 15.73 1.60 -0.85
C SER A 128 14.64 1.53 0.21
N ARG A 129 14.34 2.65 0.88
CA ARG A 129 13.34 2.72 1.93
C ARG A 129 12.70 4.11 2.03
N ALA A 130 11.37 4.14 2.25
CA ALA A 130 10.68 5.30 2.80
C ALA A 130 10.78 5.28 4.33
N TRP A 131 11.12 6.41 4.92
CA TRP A 131 11.39 6.58 6.34
C TRP A 131 10.59 7.74 6.93
N TYR A 132 10.29 7.65 8.22
CA TYR A 132 9.60 8.70 8.98
C TYR A 132 8.29 9.14 8.32
N VAL A 133 7.53 8.14 7.86
CA VAL A 133 6.23 8.39 7.22
C VAL A 133 5.22 8.88 8.25
N ARG A 134 4.46 9.94 7.92
CA ARG A 134 3.46 10.56 8.77
C ARG A 134 2.27 11.03 7.96
N TYR A 135 1.09 11.09 8.55
CA TYR A 135 -0.07 11.68 7.91
C TYR A 135 0.12 13.18 7.66
N VAL A 136 -0.26 13.61 6.47
CA VAL A 136 -0.56 15.00 6.12
C VAL A 136 -2.09 15.17 6.14
N ASN A 137 -2.79 14.29 5.42
CA ASN A 137 -4.24 14.25 5.41
C ASN A 137 -4.73 12.79 5.47
N PRO A 138 -5.26 12.32 6.62
CA PRO A 138 -5.74 10.95 6.74
C PRO A 138 -6.98 10.65 5.88
N ARG A 139 -7.80 11.66 5.54
CA ARG A 139 -9.00 11.46 4.71
C ARG A 139 -8.65 11.10 3.25
N THR A 140 -7.61 11.71 2.71
CA THR A 140 -7.12 11.42 1.35
C THR A 140 -6.00 10.38 1.36
N LEU A 141 -5.55 9.98 2.54
CA LEU A 141 -4.38 9.16 2.78
C LEU A 141 -3.11 9.78 2.15
N GLU A 142 -2.97 11.10 2.31
CA GLU A 142 -1.75 11.81 1.98
C GLU A 142 -0.76 11.67 3.13
N VAL A 143 0.46 11.32 2.81
CA VAL A 143 1.55 11.14 3.77
C VAL A 143 2.78 11.92 3.34
N THR A 144 3.54 12.38 4.34
CA THR A 144 4.90 12.90 4.16
C THR A 144 5.92 11.90 4.66
N GLY A 145 7.12 11.97 4.15
CA GLY A 145 8.24 11.15 4.59
C GLY A 145 9.52 11.54 3.85
N MET A 146 10.54 10.73 4.01
CA MET A 146 11.80 10.90 3.29
C MET A 146 12.36 9.57 2.82
N THR A 147 13.22 9.60 1.81
CA THR A 147 14.00 8.44 1.40
C THR A 147 15.15 8.23 2.38
N ARG A 148 15.54 6.96 2.59
CA ARG A 148 16.64 6.59 3.49
C ARG A 148 17.29 5.28 3.07
N ASP A 149 18.50 5.05 3.59
CA ASP A 149 19.28 3.82 3.41
C ASP A 149 19.67 3.54 1.94
N GLY A 150 19.77 4.58 1.16
CA GLY A 150 20.16 4.56 -0.25
C GLY A 150 19.08 5.14 -1.17
N THR A 151 19.45 6.25 -1.79
CA THR A 151 18.68 6.91 -2.85
C THR A 151 19.62 7.12 -4.02
N PHE A 152 19.26 6.61 -5.20
CA PHE A 152 20.16 6.59 -6.36
C PHE A 152 19.45 7.10 -7.60
N LEU A 153 20.16 7.84 -8.42
CA LEU A 153 19.69 8.21 -9.75
C LEU A 153 19.80 7.00 -10.68
N ILE A 154 18.74 6.75 -11.45
CA ILE A 154 18.74 5.81 -12.58
C ILE A 154 18.80 6.63 -13.86
N GLU A 155 19.71 6.25 -14.76
CA GLU A 155 19.83 6.82 -16.09
C GLU A 155 20.12 5.69 -17.09
N ASN A 156 19.40 5.69 -18.21
CA ASN A 156 19.57 4.71 -19.30
C ASN A 156 19.57 3.24 -18.80
N GLY A 157 18.65 2.91 -17.89
CA GLY A 157 18.52 1.56 -17.36
C GLY A 157 19.57 1.13 -16.34
N LYS A 158 20.33 2.05 -15.78
CA LYS A 158 21.42 1.75 -14.83
C LYS A 158 21.40 2.70 -13.65
N ILE A 159 21.81 2.21 -12.48
CA ILE A 159 22.13 3.08 -11.35
C ILE A 159 23.38 3.90 -11.71
N SER A 160 23.20 5.23 -11.77
CA SER A 160 24.26 6.16 -12.15
C SER A 160 25.11 6.54 -10.92
N HIS A 161 24.50 7.17 -9.93
CA HIS A 161 25.20 7.60 -8.72
C HIS A 161 24.22 7.80 -7.55
N PRO A 162 24.71 7.81 -6.30
CA PRO A 162 23.87 8.14 -5.16
C PRO A 162 23.49 9.63 -5.17
N VAL A 163 22.27 9.92 -4.71
CA VAL A 163 21.77 11.28 -4.54
C VAL A 163 21.41 11.52 -3.06
N LYS A 164 21.31 12.78 -2.66
CA LYS A 164 20.82 13.15 -1.33
C LYS A 164 19.42 12.58 -1.09
N ASN A 165 19.09 12.34 0.16
CA ASN A 165 17.76 11.92 0.52
C ASN A 165 16.72 12.96 0.09
N LEU A 166 15.58 12.47 -0.35
CA LEU A 166 14.48 13.29 -0.85
C LEU A 166 13.30 13.23 0.13
N ARG A 167 12.70 14.36 0.41
CA ARG A 167 11.41 14.45 1.11
C ARG A 167 10.30 14.26 0.10
N PHE A 168 9.22 13.61 0.52
CA PHE A 168 8.02 13.45 -0.31
C PHE A 168 6.75 13.83 0.46
N ASN A 169 5.77 14.31 -0.29
CA ASN A 169 4.37 14.34 0.09
C ASN A 169 3.60 13.57 -0.99
N GLN A 170 2.94 12.49 -0.61
CA GLN A 170 2.35 11.57 -1.56
C GLN A 170 0.97 11.10 -1.11
N CYS A 171 -0.03 11.23 -1.97
CA CYS A 171 -1.31 10.55 -1.84
C CYS A 171 -1.09 9.06 -2.20
N LEU A 172 -1.26 8.16 -1.24
CA LEU A 172 -0.96 6.74 -1.46
C LEU A 172 -1.94 6.03 -2.41
N PRO A 173 -3.25 6.33 -2.42
CA PRO A 173 -4.14 5.86 -3.48
C PRO A 173 -3.66 6.22 -4.89
N GLU A 174 -3.24 7.47 -5.12
CA GLU A 174 -2.70 7.89 -6.42
C GLU A 174 -1.36 7.21 -6.73
N MET A 175 -0.52 6.99 -5.72
CA MET A 175 0.70 6.18 -5.90
C MET A 175 0.38 4.78 -6.42
N LEU A 176 -0.64 4.10 -5.86
CA LEU A 176 -1.04 2.77 -6.30
C LEU A 176 -1.70 2.75 -7.68
N LYS A 177 -2.35 3.85 -8.09
CA LYS A 177 -2.81 4.03 -9.48
C LYS A 177 -1.65 4.07 -10.46
N ASN A 178 -0.55 4.69 -10.05
CA ASN A 178 0.61 4.95 -10.89
C ASN A 178 1.67 3.83 -10.83
N VAL A 179 1.36 2.69 -10.24
CA VAL A 179 2.23 1.50 -10.30
C VAL A 179 2.19 0.92 -11.70
N VAL A 180 3.32 0.92 -12.41
CA VAL A 180 3.41 0.44 -13.79
C VAL A 180 4.14 -0.90 -13.94
N ALA A 181 4.89 -1.32 -12.92
CA ALA A 181 5.53 -2.62 -12.88
C ALA A 181 5.85 -3.05 -11.45
N VAL A 182 5.90 -4.37 -11.23
CA VAL A 182 6.30 -4.98 -9.96
C VAL A 182 7.38 -6.04 -10.21
N SER A 183 8.26 -6.23 -9.23
CA SER A 183 9.25 -7.30 -9.24
C SER A 183 8.71 -8.58 -8.61
N GLN A 184 9.56 -9.59 -8.50
CA GLN A 184 9.33 -10.74 -7.63
C GLN A 184 9.05 -10.26 -6.21
N ALA A 185 8.02 -10.82 -5.58
CA ALA A 185 7.70 -10.53 -4.19
C ALA A 185 8.70 -11.22 -3.25
N LYS A 186 9.15 -10.51 -2.23
CA LYS A 186 10.10 -11.00 -1.23
C LYS A 186 9.55 -10.77 0.18
N ARG A 187 10.00 -11.58 1.12
CA ARG A 187 9.66 -11.36 2.53
C ARG A 187 10.25 -10.03 3.02
N CYS A 188 9.39 -9.20 3.58
CA CYS A 188 9.71 -7.92 4.20
C CYS A 188 9.06 -7.90 5.60
N GLY A 189 9.82 -8.26 6.64
CA GLY A 189 9.26 -8.42 7.99
C GLY A 189 8.20 -9.53 8.04
N SER A 190 6.99 -9.17 8.41
CA SER A 190 5.80 -10.06 8.48
C SER A 190 4.96 -10.06 7.21
N SER A 191 5.45 -9.53 6.11
CA SER A 191 4.72 -9.41 4.84
C SER A 191 5.55 -9.93 3.67
N VAL A 192 4.91 -10.18 2.53
CA VAL A 192 5.57 -10.53 1.27
C VAL A 192 5.17 -9.49 0.24
N ILE A 193 6.13 -8.66 -0.19
CA ILE A 193 5.85 -7.47 -0.99
C ILE A 193 6.92 -7.31 -2.07
N PRO A 194 6.53 -7.03 -3.35
CA PRO A 194 7.48 -6.77 -4.43
C PRO A 194 8.07 -5.35 -4.35
N GLY A 195 9.19 -5.15 -5.04
CA GLY A 195 9.57 -3.81 -5.48
C GLY A 195 8.59 -3.32 -6.53
N CYS A 196 8.35 -2.00 -6.57
CA CYS A 196 7.41 -1.42 -7.53
C CYS A 196 8.06 -0.26 -8.27
N LYS A 197 7.80 -0.20 -9.58
CA LYS A 197 8.04 0.99 -10.40
C LYS A 197 6.77 1.82 -10.38
N VAL A 198 6.91 3.07 -9.95
CA VAL A 198 5.80 4.02 -9.81
C VAL A 198 6.11 5.25 -10.64
N GLU A 199 5.18 5.68 -11.46
CA GLU A 199 5.27 6.94 -12.19
C GLU A 199 4.71 8.10 -11.36
N ASN A 200 5.19 9.32 -11.63
CA ASN A 200 4.70 10.55 -11.01
C ASN A 200 4.73 10.55 -9.46
N PHE A 201 5.70 9.86 -8.86
CA PHE A 201 5.89 9.94 -7.41
C PHE A 201 6.40 11.33 -7.02
N HIS A 202 5.72 12.00 -6.08
CA HIS A 202 5.97 13.40 -5.78
C HIS A 202 7.04 13.59 -4.69
N PHE A 203 8.25 13.98 -5.11
CA PHE A 203 9.31 14.45 -4.23
C PHE A 203 9.24 15.98 -4.08
N SER A 204 9.17 16.48 -2.86
CA SER A 204 8.93 17.90 -2.57
C SER A 204 10.21 18.71 -2.32
N SER A 205 11.27 18.10 -1.85
CA SER A 205 12.55 18.77 -1.59
C SER A 205 13.69 17.78 -1.33
N ILE A 206 14.92 18.29 -1.42
CA ILE A 206 16.12 17.59 -0.93
C ILE A 206 16.20 17.74 0.59
N THR A 207 16.68 16.71 1.29
CA THR A 207 16.91 16.78 2.74
C THR A 207 18.33 16.35 3.08
N ASP A 208 18.97 17.08 3.98
CA ASP A 208 20.27 16.76 4.56
C ASP A 208 20.13 15.87 5.81
N SER A 209 19.14 14.97 5.83
CA SER A 209 18.98 14.02 6.93
C SER A 209 20.23 13.15 7.07
N ILE A 210 20.86 13.26 8.22
CA ILE A 210 22.00 12.45 8.68
C ILE A 210 21.50 11.06 9.08
#